data_c969f2afb2a08c88556b69e10ef8bb73
#
_entry.id   c969f2afb2a08c88556b69e10ef8bb73
#
_cell.length_a   1.000
_cell.length_b   1.000
_cell.length_c   1.000
_cell.angle_alpha   90.00
_cell.angle_beta   90.00
_cell.angle_gamma   90.00
#
_symmetry.space_group_name_H-M   'P 1'
#
loop_
_entity.id
_entity.type
_entity.pdbx_description
1 polymer ?
#
loop_
_entity_poly.entity_id
_entity_poly.type
_entity_poly.pdbx_seq_one_letter_code
_entity_poly.pdbx_strand_id
1 'polypeptide(L)'
;MSKRIEQPGSYDVTIRGPRFELAEKDGDQTRMTLVLPGFTSDDQTIDGYQYFTRQIISGGRNKGRPMWEVGAELCHDLGMTKPFSPSKLDELDGVECVFVVEIEEYEGKKRPKVKFINPRRKPVLSADDATRIWDELSGAAGHSKQTAAAASAPQAVEELPF
;
A
#
# COMPACT_ATOMS: atom_id res chain seq x y z
N MET A 1 -3.48 -15.75 -21.45
CA MET A 1 -4.62 -14.91 -21.07
C MET A 1 -4.88 -15.04 -19.57
N SER A 2 -4.95 -13.91 -18.89
CA SER A 2 -5.12 -13.92 -17.43
C SER A 2 -6.51 -14.38 -17.02
N LYS A 3 -6.58 -15.15 -15.93
CA LYS A 3 -7.85 -15.57 -15.35
C LYS A 3 -8.28 -14.56 -14.28
N ARG A 4 -9.57 -14.30 -14.22
CA ARG A 4 -10.10 -13.41 -13.18
C ARG A 4 -10.06 -14.10 -11.82
N ILE A 5 -9.66 -13.38 -10.79
CA ILE A 5 -9.74 -13.87 -9.42
C ILE A 5 -11.21 -13.98 -9.04
N GLU A 6 -11.63 -15.16 -8.56
CA GLU A 6 -13.03 -15.40 -8.21
C GLU A 6 -13.21 -15.85 -6.76
N GLN A 7 -12.13 -16.09 -6.04
CA GLN A 7 -12.20 -16.57 -4.66
C GLN A 7 -11.78 -15.44 -3.70
N PRO A 8 -12.41 -15.38 -2.51
CA PRO A 8 -11.98 -14.40 -1.51
C PRO A 8 -10.60 -14.75 -0.97
N GLY A 9 -9.89 -13.76 -0.47
CA GLY A 9 -8.57 -13.95 0.11
C GLY A 9 -7.68 -12.77 -0.12
N SER A 10 -6.44 -12.88 0.36
CA SER A 10 -5.40 -11.89 0.15
C SER A 10 -4.49 -12.36 -0.96
N TYR A 11 -4.24 -11.50 -1.93
CA TYR A 11 -3.45 -11.83 -3.11
C TYR A 11 -2.30 -10.85 -3.27
N ASP A 12 -1.10 -11.38 -3.46
CA ASP A 12 0.03 -10.56 -3.86
C ASP A 12 -0.10 -10.26 -5.35
N VAL A 13 -0.17 -8.99 -5.70
CA VAL A 13 -0.38 -8.57 -7.08
C VAL A 13 0.66 -7.53 -7.50
N THR A 14 0.88 -7.45 -8.82
CA THR A 14 1.64 -6.38 -9.44
C THR A 14 0.64 -5.53 -10.21
N ILE A 15 0.68 -4.22 -9.98
CA ILE A 15 -0.18 -3.29 -10.70
C ILE A 15 0.37 -3.07 -12.10
N ARG A 16 -0.50 -3.16 -13.11
CA ARG A 16 -0.13 -2.89 -14.50
C ARG A 16 -1.17 -1.98 -15.13
N GLY A 17 -0.69 -0.90 -15.76
CA GLY A 17 -1.56 0.00 -16.50
C GLY A 17 -2.58 0.73 -15.63
N PRO A 18 -2.16 1.35 -14.51
CA PRO A 18 -3.10 2.12 -13.71
C PRO A 18 -3.67 3.27 -14.52
N ARG A 19 -4.94 3.61 -14.25
CA ARG A 19 -5.60 4.68 -14.99
C ARG A 19 -6.67 5.35 -14.14
N PHE A 20 -7.01 6.59 -14.50
CA PHE A 20 -8.16 7.28 -13.94
C PHE A 20 -9.32 7.20 -14.94
N GLU A 21 -10.51 7.00 -14.42
CA GLU A 21 -11.74 7.02 -15.23
C GLU A 21 -12.69 8.06 -14.66
N LEU A 22 -13.41 8.75 -15.55
CA LEU A 22 -14.42 9.70 -15.12
C LEU A 22 -15.57 8.92 -14.46
N ALA A 23 -16.00 9.39 -13.30
CA ALA A 23 -17.07 8.75 -12.52
C ALA A 23 -18.21 9.75 -12.33
N GLU A 24 -18.72 10.28 -13.42
CA GLU A 24 -19.80 11.26 -13.39
C GLU A 24 -21.03 10.73 -12.65
N LYS A 25 -21.61 11.58 -11.81
CA LYS A 25 -22.83 11.25 -11.08
C LYS A 25 -23.66 12.50 -10.96
N ASP A 26 -24.91 12.42 -11.44
CA ASP A 26 -25.88 13.53 -11.37
C ASP A 26 -25.32 14.83 -11.97
N GLY A 27 -24.57 14.72 -13.08
CA GLY A 27 -23.97 15.86 -13.75
C GLY A 27 -22.67 16.36 -13.14
N ASP A 28 -22.23 15.80 -12.01
CA ASP A 28 -20.98 16.17 -11.37
C ASP A 28 -19.81 15.46 -12.06
N GLN A 29 -18.99 16.23 -12.78
CA GLN A 29 -17.84 15.73 -13.51
C GLN A 29 -16.52 15.90 -12.74
N THR A 30 -16.61 16.22 -11.44
CA THR A 30 -15.42 16.33 -10.58
C THR A 30 -15.21 15.05 -9.76
N ARG A 31 -15.64 13.94 -10.29
CA ARG A 31 -15.52 12.62 -9.66
C ARG A 31 -14.68 11.73 -10.59
N MET A 32 -13.71 11.06 -10.05
CA MET A 32 -12.94 10.09 -10.84
C MET A 32 -12.64 8.85 -10.02
N THR A 33 -12.41 7.75 -10.72
CA THR A 33 -12.06 6.47 -10.11
C THR A 33 -10.67 6.09 -10.57
N LEU A 34 -9.79 5.79 -9.62
CA LEU A 34 -8.51 5.19 -9.92
C LEU A 34 -8.72 3.70 -10.09
N VAL A 35 -8.32 3.17 -11.23
CA VAL A 35 -8.39 1.74 -11.52
C VAL A 35 -6.98 1.18 -11.47
N LEU A 36 -6.79 0.18 -10.62
CA LEU A 36 -5.50 -0.48 -10.42
C LEU A 36 -5.62 -1.95 -10.82
N PRO A 37 -5.34 -2.29 -12.09
CA PRO A 37 -5.37 -3.70 -12.49
C PRO A 37 -4.25 -4.46 -11.80
N GLY A 38 -4.60 -5.50 -11.04
CA GLY A 38 -3.63 -6.31 -10.32
C GLY A 38 -3.48 -7.67 -10.95
N PHE A 39 -2.24 -8.15 -11.04
CA PHE A 39 -1.91 -9.45 -11.64
C PHE A 39 -1.09 -10.27 -10.65
N THR A 40 -1.52 -11.51 -10.40
CA THR A 40 -0.77 -12.42 -9.55
C THR A 40 0.33 -13.11 -10.36
N SER A 41 1.25 -13.79 -9.65
CA SER A 41 2.34 -14.50 -10.30
C SER A 41 1.85 -15.71 -11.13
N ASP A 42 0.67 -16.24 -10.83
CA ASP A 42 0.08 -17.35 -11.59
C ASP A 42 -0.96 -16.86 -12.60
N ASP A 43 -0.83 -15.61 -13.01
CA ASP A 43 -1.60 -15.00 -14.11
C ASP A 43 -3.10 -14.87 -13.82
N GLN A 44 -3.44 -14.63 -12.57
CA GLN A 44 -4.81 -14.23 -12.20
C GLN A 44 -4.87 -12.70 -12.12
N THR A 45 -6.04 -12.14 -12.34
CA THR A 45 -6.20 -10.69 -12.36
C THR A 45 -7.51 -10.25 -11.72
N ILE A 46 -7.48 -9.06 -11.14
CA ILE A 46 -8.67 -8.35 -10.68
C ILE A 46 -8.34 -6.87 -10.60
N ASP A 47 -9.33 -6.03 -10.86
CA ASP A 47 -9.15 -4.58 -10.78
C ASP A 47 -9.49 -4.09 -9.38
N GLY A 48 -8.58 -3.29 -8.80
CA GLY A 48 -8.88 -2.55 -7.59
C GLY A 48 -9.36 -1.15 -7.96
N TYR A 49 -10.21 -0.59 -7.13
CA TYR A 49 -10.81 0.73 -7.37
C TYR A 49 -10.63 1.61 -6.16
N GLN A 50 -10.28 2.87 -6.39
CA GLN A 50 -10.25 3.89 -5.36
C GLN A 50 -10.94 5.14 -5.91
N TYR A 51 -11.93 5.60 -5.17
CA TYR A 51 -12.70 6.77 -5.60
C TYR A 51 -12.03 8.05 -5.16
N PHE A 52 -12.00 9.03 -6.07
CA PHE A 52 -11.52 10.39 -5.81
C PHE A 52 -12.72 11.31 -5.97
N THR A 53 -13.39 11.59 -4.87
CA THR A 53 -14.58 12.43 -4.83
C THR A 53 -14.51 13.37 -3.65
N ARG A 54 -15.42 14.36 -3.62
CA ARG A 54 -15.53 15.28 -2.49
C ARG A 54 -16.34 14.71 -1.32
N GLN A 55 -16.88 13.52 -1.48
CA GLN A 55 -17.68 12.90 -0.45
C GLN A 55 -16.90 12.72 0.83
N ILE A 56 -17.50 13.12 1.95
CA ILE A 56 -16.88 12.94 3.27
C ILE A 56 -17.19 11.54 3.77
N ILE A 57 -16.18 10.86 4.26
CA ILE A 57 -16.31 9.50 4.76
C ILE A 57 -17.07 9.55 6.09
N SER A 58 -18.12 8.73 6.21
CA SER A 58 -19.05 8.80 7.34
C SER A 58 -18.68 7.87 8.49
N GLY A 59 -17.75 6.96 8.32
CA GLY A 59 -17.41 6.02 9.38
C GLY A 59 -16.04 5.41 9.21
N GLY A 60 -15.60 4.66 10.23
CA GLY A 60 -14.32 3.99 10.22
C GLY A 60 -13.16 4.91 10.54
N ARG A 61 -11.97 4.41 10.25
CA ARG A 61 -10.70 5.09 10.57
C ARG A 61 -10.55 6.45 9.88
N ASN A 62 -11.16 6.62 8.71
CA ASN A 62 -11.02 7.83 7.92
C ASN A 62 -12.25 8.74 8.00
N LYS A 63 -13.08 8.56 9.03
CA LYS A 63 -14.28 9.37 9.24
C LYS A 63 -13.93 10.87 9.24
N GLY A 64 -14.71 11.65 8.50
CA GLY A 64 -14.54 13.09 8.44
C GLY A 64 -13.57 13.58 7.37
N ARG A 65 -12.91 12.66 6.67
CA ARG A 65 -11.96 12.99 5.60
C ARG A 65 -12.66 12.93 4.23
N PRO A 66 -12.29 13.80 3.31
CA PRO A 66 -12.82 13.65 1.94
C PRO A 66 -12.21 12.42 1.27
N MET A 67 -12.99 11.75 0.44
CA MET A 67 -12.56 10.52 -0.22
C MET A 67 -11.29 10.73 -1.05
N TRP A 68 -11.18 11.87 -1.74
CA TRP A 68 -9.99 12.15 -2.58
C TRP A 68 -8.70 12.20 -1.75
N GLU A 69 -8.79 12.66 -0.50
CA GLU A 69 -7.60 12.73 0.37
C GLU A 69 -7.11 11.32 0.72
N VAL A 70 -8.04 10.42 1.01
CA VAL A 70 -7.71 9.02 1.29
C VAL A 70 -7.11 8.36 0.05
N GLY A 71 -7.65 8.69 -1.13
CA GLY A 71 -7.11 8.17 -2.40
C GLY A 71 -5.68 8.64 -2.63
N ALA A 72 -5.40 9.92 -2.40
CA ALA A 72 -4.03 10.44 -2.55
C ALA A 72 -3.08 9.76 -1.55
N GLU A 73 -3.53 9.56 -0.33
CA GLU A 73 -2.72 8.86 0.69
C GLU A 73 -2.41 7.42 0.26
N LEU A 74 -3.40 6.72 -0.30
CA LEU A 74 -3.18 5.37 -0.81
C LEU A 74 -2.08 5.36 -1.88
N CYS A 75 -2.12 6.32 -2.80
CA CYS A 75 -1.11 6.39 -3.85
C CYS A 75 0.29 6.58 -3.26
N HIS A 76 0.42 7.42 -2.24
CA HIS A 76 1.72 7.60 -1.57
C HIS A 76 2.15 6.32 -0.84
N ASP A 77 1.23 5.65 -0.19
CA ASP A 77 1.52 4.40 0.50
C ASP A 77 2.00 3.32 -0.48
N LEU A 78 1.51 3.37 -1.71
CA LEU A 78 1.92 2.43 -2.76
C LEU A 78 3.23 2.81 -3.43
N GLY A 79 3.76 4.01 -3.15
CA GLY A 79 5.07 4.41 -3.66
C GLY A 79 5.12 5.66 -4.52
N MET A 80 4.00 6.33 -4.74
CA MET A 80 4.01 7.58 -5.49
C MET A 80 4.73 8.67 -4.70
N THR A 81 5.63 9.41 -5.34
CA THR A 81 6.34 10.50 -4.69
C THR A 81 5.38 11.66 -4.38
N LYS A 82 5.64 12.36 -3.28
CA LYS A 82 4.86 13.53 -2.89
C LYS A 82 5.32 14.76 -3.67
N PRO A 83 4.43 15.71 -3.93
CA PRO A 83 2.99 15.67 -3.64
C PRO A 83 2.23 14.83 -4.66
N PHE A 84 1.02 14.44 -4.32
CA PHE A 84 0.18 13.69 -5.22
C PHE A 84 -0.08 14.47 -6.50
N SER A 85 0.00 13.79 -7.64
CA SER A 85 -0.39 14.35 -8.93
C SER A 85 -0.85 13.21 -9.85
N PRO A 86 -1.97 13.39 -10.55
CA PRO A 86 -2.38 12.39 -11.54
C PRO A 86 -1.35 12.16 -12.64
N SER A 87 -0.49 13.16 -12.91
CA SER A 87 0.57 13.02 -13.92
C SER A 87 1.67 12.05 -13.50
N LYS A 88 1.70 11.67 -12.22
CA LYS A 88 2.67 10.71 -11.68
C LYS A 88 2.12 9.29 -11.63
N LEU A 89 1.00 9.04 -12.27
CA LEU A 89 0.34 7.74 -12.20
C LEU A 89 1.24 6.59 -12.65
N ASP A 90 2.14 6.87 -13.58
CA ASP A 90 3.10 5.87 -14.08
C ASP A 90 4.00 5.32 -12.96
N GLU A 91 4.17 6.04 -11.87
CA GLU A 91 4.96 5.56 -10.74
C GLU A 91 4.30 4.37 -10.05
N LEU A 92 3.01 4.15 -10.28
CA LEU A 92 2.30 2.99 -9.72
C LEU A 92 2.36 1.77 -10.63
N ASP A 93 2.79 1.93 -11.88
CA ASP A 93 2.92 0.80 -12.79
C ASP A 93 4.09 -0.08 -12.32
N GLY A 94 3.82 -1.38 -12.19
CA GLY A 94 4.84 -2.32 -11.72
C GLY A 94 4.96 -2.41 -10.19
N VAL A 95 4.16 -1.66 -9.45
CA VAL A 95 4.18 -1.70 -7.98
C VAL A 95 3.56 -3.01 -7.49
N GLU A 96 4.22 -3.63 -6.51
CA GLU A 96 3.71 -4.83 -5.86
C GLU A 96 2.95 -4.44 -4.60
N CYS A 97 1.76 -5.00 -4.45
CA CYS A 97 0.92 -4.72 -3.29
C CYS A 97 0.02 -5.93 -3.00
N VAL A 98 -0.83 -5.80 -2.00
CA VAL A 98 -1.76 -6.86 -1.60
C VAL A 98 -3.17 -6.38 -1.82
N PHE A 99 -3.94 -7.15 -2.60
CA PHE A 99 -5.38 -6.93 -2.76
C PHE A 99 -6.12 -7.92 -1.86
N VAL A 100 -6.99 -7.39 -1.00
CA VAL A 100 -7.90 -8.23 -0.21
C VAL A 100 -9.21 -8.30 -0.96
N VAL A 101 -9.56 -9.51 -1.41
CA VAL A 101 -10.74 -9.77 -2.22
C VAL A 101 -11.83 -10.38 -1.36
N GLU A 102 -13.01 -9.84 -1.47
CA GLU A 102 -14.20 -10.40 -0.82
C GLU A 102 -15.27 -10.68 -1.87
N ILE A 103 -16.20 -11.54 -1.54
CA ILE A 103 -17.32 -11.83 -2.42
C ILE A 103 -18.46 -10.90 -2.03
N GLU A 104 -18.89 -10.09 -2.97
CA GLU A 104 -20.00 -9.17 -2.80
C GLU A 104 -21.24 -9.75 -3.48
N GLU A 105 -22.38 -9.67 -2.80
CA GLU A 105 -23.65 -10.08 -3.39
C GLU A 105 -24.46 -8.84 -3.78
N TYR A 106 -24.86 -8.77 -5.05
CA TYR A 106 -25.63 -7.66 -5.56
C TYR A 106 -26.68 -8.19 -6.52
N GLU A 107 -27.95 -7.89 -6.25
CA GLU A 107 -29.09 -8.35 -7.06
C GLU A 107 -29.09 -9.87 -7.26
N GLY A 108 -28.76 -10.60 -6.19
CA GLY A 108 -28.74 -12.07 -6.23
C GLY A 108 -27.54 -12.67 -6.90
N LYS A 109 -26.60 -11.85 -7.37
CA LYS A 109 -25.38 -12.33 -8.02
C LYS A 109 -24.19 -12.11 -7.11
N LYS A 110 -23.31 -13.12 -7.03
CA LYS A 110 -22.07 -13.03 -6.26
C LYS A 110 -20.93 -12.68 -7.21
N ARG A 111 -20.10 -11.72 -6.80
CA ARG A 111 -18.95 -11.31 -7.61
C ARG A 111 -17.78 -10.96 -6.70
N PRO A 112 -16.54 -11.21 -7.15
CA PRO A 112 -15.37 -10.80 -6.37
C PRO A 112 -15.17 -9.29 -6.47
N LYS A 113 -14.73 -8.70 -5.37
CA LYS A 113 -14.46 -7.27 -5.29
C LYS A 113 -13.23 -7.07 -4.42
N VAL A 114 -12.33 -6.19 -4.86
CA VAL A 114 -11.19 -5.79 -4.03
C VAL A 114 -11.71 -4.84 -2.97
N LYS A 115 -11.66 -5.27 -1.72
CA LYS A 115 -12.13 -4.47 -0.60
C LYS A 115 -11.03 -3.58 -0.05
N PHE A 116 -9.80 -4.09 0.03
CA PHE A 116 -8.67 -3.32 0.53
C PHE A 116 -7.49 -3.47 -0.41
N ILE A 117 -6.77 -2.38 -0.58
CA ILE A 117 -5.52 -2.33 -1.33
C ILE A 117 -4.46 -1.90 -0.32
N ASN A 118 -3.53 -2.80 -0.03
CA ASN A 118 -2.51 -2.56 1.00
C ASN A 118 -1.13 -2.58 0.38
N PRO A 119 -0.21 -1.72 0.84
CA PRO A 119 1.17 -1.81 0.37
C PRO A 119 1.75 -3.15 0.78
N ARG A 120 2.70 -3.63 -0.01
CA ARG A 120 3.35 -4.90 0.27
C ARG A 120 4.07 -4.82 1.62
N ARG A 121 3.89 -5.86 2.43
CA ARG A 121 4.60 -5.92 3.71
C ARG A 121 6.10 -6.03 3.46
N LYS A 122 6.86 -5.27 4.24
CA LYS A 122 8.30 -5.42 4.25
C LYS A 122 8.64 -6.76 4.88
N PRO A 123 9.67 -7.44 4.38
CA PRO A 123 10.07 -8.70 4.99
C PRO A 123 10.41 -8.53 6.46
N VAL A 124 10.00 -9.50 7.26
CA VAL A 124 10.38 -9.54 8.68
C VAL A 124 11.77 -10.17 8.74
N LEU A 125 12.69 -9.49 9.41
CA LEU A 125 14.04 -9.99 9.56
C LEU A 125 14.08 -11.09 10.62
N SER A 126 14.87 -12.13 10.37
CA SER A 126 15.20 -13.09 11.41
C SER A 126 16.08 -12.40 12.47
N ALA A 127 16.15 -12.97 13.67
CA ALA A 127 17.00 -12.42 14.71
C ALA A 127 18.45 -12.36 14.25
N ASP A 128 18.92 -13.39 13.52
CA ASP A 128 20.29 -13.42 13.01
C ASP A 128 20.56 -12.31 12.01
N ASP A 129 19.65 -12.09 11.08
CA ASP A 129 19.79 -11.03 10.08
C ASP A 129 19.75 -9.65 10.72
N ALA A 130 18.84 -9.45 11.67
CA ALA A 130 18.75 -8.18 12.39
C ALA A 130 20.03 -7.93 13.18
N THR A 131 20.59 -8.96 13.82
CA THR A 131 21.85 -8.86 14.56
C THR A 131 22.99 -8.49 13.63
N ARG A 132 23.05 -9.12 12.46
CA ARG A 132 24.09 -8.82 11.47
C ARG A 132 24.03 -7.35 11.04
N ILE A 133 22.84 -6.86 10.76
CA ILE A 133 22.66 -5.45 10.36
C ILE A 133 23.03 -4.53 11.51
N TRP A 134 22.63 -4.89 12.73
CA TRP A 134 22.97 -4.11 13.91
C TRP A 134 24.48 -4.03 14.12
N ASP A 135 25.18 -5.16 13.97
CA ASP A 135 26.63 -5.19 14.12
C ASP A 135 27.33 -4.30 13.10
N GLU A 136 26.82 -4.26 11.87
CA GLU A 136 27.37 -3.35 10.87
C GLU A 136 27.13 -1.89 11.23
N LEU A 137 25.93 -1.57 11.70
CA LEU A 137 25.56 -0.20 12.07
C LEU A 137 26.39 0.28 13.26
N SER A 138 26.49 -0.54 14.30
CA SER A 138 27.20 -0.16 15.52
C SER A 138 28.72 -0.24 15.37
N GLY A 139 29.21 -1.21 14.59
CA GLY A 139 30.64 -1.34 14.29
C GLY A 139 31.12 -0.20 13.40
N ALA A 140 30.31 0.22 12.46
CA ALA A 140 30.66 1.35 11.60
C ALA A 140 30.72 2.66 12.37
N ALA A 141 30.05 2.71 13.50
CA ALA A 141 30.11 3.88 14.37
C ALA A 141 31.38 3.91 15.20
N GLY A 142 32.25 2.88 15.14
CA GLY A 142 33.52 2.77 15.75
C GLY A 142 33.55 2.19 17.10
N HIS A 143 33.85 1.65 16.88
CA HIS A 143 33.59 1.29 17.74
C HIS A 143 33.40 1.23 18.53
N SER A 144 33.37 1.06 18.31
CA SER A 144 32.86 1.24 19.19
C SER A 144 32.50 0.90 20.22
N LYS A 145 32.90 0.78 20.29
CA LYS A 145 32.33 0.91 21.27
C LYS A 145 31.64 0.90 21.89
N GLN A 146 31.88 0.67 21.64
CA GLN A 146 31.04 1.06 22.28
C GLN A 146 30.29 1.10 22.55
N THR A 147 31.38 0.71 22.65
CA THR A 147 30.47 1.09 23.15
C THR A 147 29.84 1.08 23.50
N ALA A 148 30.47 0.73 23.44
CA ALA A 148 29.57 1.16 23.93
C ALA A 148 29.04 1.11 24.25
N ALA A 149 29.75 0.78 24.33
CA ALA A 149 28.97 1.20 24.78
C ALA A 149 28.54 1.22 24.94
N ALA A 150 29.39 0.87 25.09
CA ALA A 150 28.66 1.39 25.38
C ALA A 150 28.27 1.43 25.48
N ALA A 151 28.91 1.14 25.50
CA ALA A 151 28.22 1.72 25.77
C ALA A 151 27.80 1.77 25.93
N SER A 152 28.41 1.54 25.86
CA SER A 152 27.81 2.13 26.26
C SER A 152 27.30 2.24 26.41
N ALA A 153 27.26 2.20 25.75
CA ALA A 153 26.68 2.85 26.06
C ALA A 153 26.28 2.97 26.09
N PRO A 154 26.34 3.16 25.89
CA PRO A 154 25.78 3.69 26.08
C PRO A 154 25.36 3.73 25.94
N GLN A 155 25.34 3.89 25.39
CA GLN A 155 24.85 4.41 25.45
C GLN A 155 24.03 4.38 25.30
N ALA A 156 24.31 4.20 25.02
CA ALA A 156 23.64 4.49 25.17
C ALA A 156 23.07 4.46 25.08
N VAL A 157 23.23 4.44 24.98
CA VAL A 157 22.45 4.71 25.14
C VAL A 157 21.92 4.84 24.99
N GLU A 158 21.93 4.96 24.61
CA GLU A 158 21.28 5.28 24.57
C GLU A 158 20.57 5.07 24.26
N GLU A 159 20.63 4.84 24.19
CA GLU A 159 19.86 4.64 23.94
C GLU A 159 19.20 4.10 23.40
N LEU A 160 19.23 3.60 23.18
CA LEU A 160 18.36 3.04 22.84
C LEU A 160 17.60 2.78 22.39
N PRO A 161 17.72 2.68 21.74
CA PRO A 161 16.64 2.79 21.33
C PRO A 161 15.98 2.11 20.88
N PHE A 162 15.43 1.91 20.47
CA PHE A 162 14.33 1.61 19.95
C PHE A 162 13.07 2.06 20.22
#